data_098226badaf2fe2fa9b2131acf228112
#
_entry.id   098226badaf2fe2fa9b2131acf228112
#
_cell.length_a   1.000
_cell.length_b   1.000
_cell.length_c   1.000
_cell.angle_alpha   90.00
_cell.angle_beta   90.00
_cell.angle_gamma   90.00
#
_symmetry.space_group_name_H-M   'P 1'
#
loop_
_entity.id
_entity.type
_entity.pdbx_description
1 polymer ?
#
loop_
_entity_poly.entity_id
_entity_poly.type
_entity_poly.pdbx_seq_one_letter_code
_entity_poly.pdbx_strand_id
1 'polypeptide(L)'
;DNAAIYYLFDRDPKSNTDVERIKTYIDTLKDPYDNGITKAGMFLLSYPSIEAYTVSGFEKNSCEMRKNLGSELKTYIGENKNIQFNKFSESIVLNAADEFLKYLFNEKLNYDLDDFSPTSKEIFSRQEKEYLSGNGYKLFSMLTLAFMQLGIITYTEAIT
;
A
#
# COMPACT_ATOMS: atom_id res chain seq x y z
N ASP A 1 -8.13 2.71 26.26
CA ASP A 1 -8.05 1.68 25.22
C ASP A 1 -7.16 2.12 24.08
N ASN A 2 -6.02 1.41 23.90
CA ASN A 2 -5.07 1.65 22.81
C ASN A 2 -5.43 0.83 21.57
N ALA A 3 -6.61 1.04 21.02
CA ALA A 3 -6.97 0.39 19.76
C ALA A 3 -6.26 1.10 18.59
N ALA A 4 -5.58 0.33 17.76
CA ALA A 4 -5.01 0.82 16.51
C ALA A 4 -6.11 0.86 15.45
N ILE A 5 -6.26 1.99 14.78
CA ILE A 5 -7.28 2.20 13.76
C ILE A 5 -6.57 2.46 12.42
N TYR A 6 -6.93 1.68 11.41
CA TYR A 6 -6.40 1.84 10.06
C TYR A 6 -7.55 1.95 9.06
N TYR A 7 -7.43 2.90 8.14
CA TYR A 7 -8.39 3.11 7.06
C TYR A 7 -7.77 2.65 5.74
N LEU A 8 -8.32 1.60 5.15
CA LEU A 8 -7.87 1.09 3.86
C LEU A 8 -8.56 1.83 2.73
N PHE A 9 -7.79 2.40 1.83
CA PHE A 9 -8.29 3.19 0.72
C PHE A 9 -7.65 2.75 -0.59
N ASP A 10 -8.49 2.60 -1.62
CA ASP A 10 -8.03 2.38 -2.99
C ASP A 10 -7.72 3.72 -3.65
N ARG A 11 -6.56 3.84 -4.31
CA ARG A 11 -6.30 5.04 -5.09
C ARG A 11 -7.27 5.17 -6.25
N ASP A 12 -7.68 4.08 -6.83
CA ASP A 12 -8.54 3.95 -8.01
C ASP A 12 -9.22 5.28 -8.42
N PRO A 13 -8.78 5.91 -9.54
CA PRO A 13 -9.25 7.25 -9.91
C PRO A 13 -10.72 7.31 -10.32
N LYS A 14 -11.36 6.18 -10.57
CA LYS A 14 -12.81 6.12 -10.81
C LYS A 14 -13.62 6.10 -9.53
N SER A 15 -13.08 5.48 -8.48
CA SER A 15 -13.76 5.36 -7.19
C SER A 15 -13.48 6.55 -6.27
N ASN A 16 -12.25 7.08 -6.33
CA ASN A 16 -11.80 8.19 -5.50
C ASN A 16 -11.27 9.31 -6.37
N THR A 17 -12.18 10.19 -6.80
CA THR A 17 -11.89 11.26 -7.76
C THR A 17 -11.29 12.52 -7.16
N ASP A 18 -11.41 12.69 -5.84
CA ASP A 18 -10.98 13.91 -5.15
C ASP A 18 -9.53 13.78 -4.65
N VAL A 19 -8.59 14.20 -5.47
CA VAL A 19 -7.14 14.16 -5.20
C VAL A 19 -6.78 14.99 -3.96
N GLU A 20 -7.39 16.16 -3.80
CA GLU A 20 -7.08 17.04 -2.67
C GLU A 20 -7.55 16.42 -1.32
N ARG A 21 -8.65 15.69 -1.35
CA ARG A 21 -9.11 14.96 -0.17
C ARG A 21 -8.13 13.87 0.23
N ILE A 22 -7.58 13.14 -0.74
CA ILE A 22 -6.58 12.09 -0.48
C ILE A 22 -5.33 12.71 0.16
N LYS A 23 -4.85 13.84 -0.38
CA LYS A 23 -3.70 14.56 0.21
C LYS A 23 -3.98 14.97 1.65
N THR A 24 -5.18 15.45 1.93
CA THR A 24 -5.59 15.82 3.29
C THR A 24 -5.55 14.61 4.22
N TYR A 25 -6.03 13.46 3.79
CA TYR A 25 -5.99 12.23 4.60
C TYR A 25 -4.56 11.77 4.88
N ILE A 26 -3.66 11.88 3.90
CA ILE A 26 -2.23 11.56 4.10
C ILE A 26 -1.63 12.46 5.19
N ASP A 27 -1.98 13.73 5.19
CA ASP A 27 -1.43 14.72 6.14
C ASP A 27 -2.07 14.64 7.54
N THR A 28 -3.34 14.22 7.65
CA THR A 28 -4.11 14.29 8.90
C THR A 28 -4.34 12.94 9.57
N LEU A 29 -4.43 11.85 8.81
CA LEU A 29 -4.65 10.50 9.31
C LEU A 29 -3.33 9.72 9.24
N LYS A 30 -2.41 10.04 10.15
CA LYS A 30 -1.02 9.54 10.11
C LYS A 30 -0.60 8.77 11.36
N ASP A 31 -1.50 8.63 12.33
CA ASP A 31 -1.24 7.92 13.57
C ASP A 31 -2.38 6.92 13.83
N PRO A 32 -2.11 5.62 13.98
CA PRO A 32 -3.15 4.64 14.22
C PRO A 32 -3.78 4.76 15.61
N TYR A 33 -3.12 5.48 16.54
CA TYR A 33 -3.60 5.64 17.90
C TYR A 33 -4.09 7.06 18.15
N ASP A 34 -5.04 7.21 19.08
CA ASP A 34 -5.45 8.52 19.56
C ASP A 34 -4.34 9.11 20.46
N ASN A 35 -3.70 10.16 19.97
CA ASN A 35 -2.64 10.88 20.71
C ASN A 35 -3.13 12.22 21.27
N GLY A 36 -4.42 12.54 21.12
CA GLY A 36 -5.01 13.80 21.59
C GLY A 36 -4.64 15.03 20.75
N ILE A 37 -3.82 14.90 19.72
CA ILE A 37 -3.34 16.00 18.87
C ILE A 37 -3.88 15.88 17.45
N THR A 38 -3.78 14.70 16.86
CA THR A 38 -4.26 14.41 15.51
C THR A 38 -5.51 13.53 15.55
N LYS A 39 -6.22 13.44 14.43
CA LYS A 39 -7.33 12.49 14.32
C LYS A 39 -6.83 11.07 14.49
N ALA A 40 -7.55 10.28 15.29
CA ALA A 40 -7.25 8.87 15.45
C ALA A 40 -7.46 8.12 14.14
N GLY A 41 -6.52 7.25 13.80
CA GLY A 41 -6.54 6.42 12.61
C GLY A 41 -5.46 6.80 11.62
N MET A 42 -4.89 5.78 10.97
CA MET A 42 -3.89 5.94 9.93
C MET A 42 -4.47 5.58 8.58
N PHE A 43 -4.24 6.44 7.60
CA PHE A 43 -4.66 6.25 6.22
C PHE A 43 -3.68 5.35 5.49
N LEU A 44 -4.17 4.25 4.93
CA LEU A 44 -3.37 3.29 4.18
C LEU A 44 -3.88 3.23 2.74
N LEU A 45 -3.07 3.73 1.82
CA LEU A 45 -3.41 3.81 0.41
C LEU A 45 -2.84 2.61 -0.36
N SER A 46 -3.63 2.06 -1.28
CA SER A 46 -3.19 1.01 -2.20
C SER A 46 -3.33 1.47 -3.65
N TYR A 47 -2.37 1.14 -4.49
CA TYR A 47 -2.27 1.57 -5.87
C TYR A 47 -2.34 0.36 -6.82
N PRO A 48 -3.32 0.30 -7.73
CA PRO A 48 -4.52 1.14 -7.78
C PRO A 48 -5.58 0.76 -6.74
N SER A 49 -5.52 -0.41 -6.14
CA SER A 49 -6.50 -0.92 -5.16
C SER A 49 -5.86 -1.94 -4.22
N ILE A 50 -6.63 -2.38 -3.21
CA ILE A 50 -6.16 -3.35 -2.20
C ILE A 50 -5.73 -4.68 -2.83
N GLU A 51 -6.24 -5.03 -3.98
CA GLU A 51 -5.81 -6.22 -4.72
C GLU A 51 -4.32 -6.20 -5.06
N ALA A 52 -3.67 -5.03 -5.07
CA ALA A 52 -2.22 -4.92 -5.20
C ALA A 52 -1.49 -5.68 -4.07
N TYR A 53 -2.05 -5.67 -2.87
CA TYR A 53 -1.52 -6.46 -1.76
C TYR A 53 -1.60 -7.96 -2.05
N THR A 54 -2.74 -8.41 -2.54
CA THR A 54 -2.94 -9.83 -2.90
C THR A 54 -1.92 -10.26 -3.97
N VAL A 55 -1.79 -9.50 -5.05
CA VAL A 55 -0.83 -9.82 -6.12
C VAL A 55 0.60 -9.87 -5.57
N SER A 56 0.97 -8.94 -4.72
CA SER A 56 2.32 -8.87 -4.15
C SER A 56 2.68 -10.08 -3.29
N GLY A 57 1.70 -10.74 -2.71
CA GLY A 57 1.91 -11.97 -1.96
C GLY A 57 2.19 -13.20 -2.82
N PHE A 58 1.75 -13.20 -4.08
CA PHE A 58 1.85 -14.34 -4.98
C PHE A 58 2.83 -14.14 -6.13
N GLU A 59 3.13 -12.90 -6.51
CA GLU A 59 3.98 -12.60 -7.66
C GLU A 59 5.22 -11.80 -7.30
N LYS A 60 6.37 -12.40 -7.55
CA LYS A 60 7.65 -11.75 -7.38
C LYS A 60 7.80 -10.61 -8.42
N ASN A 61 8.36 -9.48 -7.98
CA ASN A 61 8.52 -8.26 -8.76
C ASN A 61 7.20 -7.59 -9.16
N SER A 62 6.12 -7.88 -8.45
CA SER A 62 4.83 -7.22 -8.68
C SER A 62 4.91 -5.70 -8.48
N CYS A 63 5.85 -5.21 -7.67
CA CYS A 63 6.06 -3.78 -7.48
C CYS A 63 6.48 -3.03 -8.76
N GLU A 64 6.88 -3.76 -9.81
CA GLU A 64 7.18 -3.18 -11.13
C GLU A 64 6.02 -3.31 -12.10
N MET A 65 4.96 -4.04 -11.75
CA MET A 65 3.75 -4.14 -12.57
C MET A 65 2.96 -2.84 -12.52
N ARG A 66 2.29 -2.50 -13.63
CA ARG A 66 1.51 -1.27 -13.75
C ARG A 66 0.07 -1.55 -14.14
N LYS A 67 -0.87 -0.91 -13.46
CA LYS A 67 -2.30 -0.95 -13.75
C LYS A 67 -2.90 0.43 -13.54
N ASN A 68 -3.93 0.77 -14.31
CA ASN A 68 -4.60 2.06 -14.19
C ASN A 68 -5.73 2.05 -13.16
N LEU A 69 -6.46 0.95 -13.09
CA LEU A 69 -7.70 0.85 -12.32
C LEU A 69 -7.73 -0.43 -11.47
N GLY A 70 -8.46 -0.38 -10.36
CA GLY A 70 -8.72 -1.55 -9.54
C GLY A 70 -9.44 -2.66 -10.31
N SER A 71 -10.33 -2.31 -11.24
CA SER A 71 -11.03 -3.29 -12.08
C SER A 71 -10.08 -4.10 -12.97
N GLU A 72 -9.03 -3.47 -13.49
CA GLU A 72 -8.00 -4.17 -14.28
C GLU A 72 -7.25 -5.19 -13.42
N LEU A 73 -7.00 -4.83 -12.18
CA LEU A 73 -6.29 -5.69 -11.24
C LEU A 73 -7.16 -6.88 -10.81
N LYS A 74 -8.45 -6.67 -10.61
CA LYS A 74 -9.41 -7.74 -10.35
C LYS A 74 -9.48 -8.72 -11.52
N THR A 75 -9.50 -8.21 -12.74
CA THR A 75 -9.47 -9.05 -13.96
C THR A 75 -8.18 -9.87 -14.01
N TYR A 76 -7.05 -9.23 -13.73
CA TYR A 76 -5.75 -9.92 -13.71
C TYR A 76 -5.75 -11.07 -12.70
N ILE A 77 -6.25 -10.86 -11.50
CA ILE A 77 -6.36 -11.91 -10.48
C ILE A 77 -7.27 -13.04 -10.96
N GLY A 78 -8.40 -12.71 -11.56
CA GLY A 78 -9.35 -13.71 -12.08
C GLY A 78 -8.77 -14.57 -13.20
N GLU A 79 -7.86 -14.02 -14.00
CA GLU A 79 -7.18 -14.73 -15.09
C GLU A 79 -5.96 -15.54 -14.62
N ASN A 80 -5.46 -15.30 -13.42
CA ASN A 80 -4.27 -15.94 -12.86
C ASN A 80 -4.63 -16.92 -11.76
N LYS A 81 -4.71 -18.21 -12.11
CA LYS A 81 -5.09 -19.28 -11.18
C LYS A 81 -4.08 -19.49 -10.03
N ASN A 82 -2.87 -18.98 -10.17
CA ASN A 82 -1.85 -19.04 -9.12
C ASN A 82 -2.14 -18.08 -7.97
N ILE A 83 -2.92 -17.03 -8.23
CA ILE A 83 -3.30 -16.04 -7.22
C ILE A 83 -4.60 -16.52 -6.59
N GLN A 84 -4.50 -17.13 -5.39
CA GLN A 84 -5.64 -17.70 -4.70
C GLN A 84 -5.92 -16.94 -3.40
N PHE A 85 -6.91 -16.08 -3.48
CA PHE A 85 -7.35 -15.18 -2.43
C PHE A 85 -7.59 -15.84 -1.08
N ASN A 86 -8.09 -17.07 -1.11
CA ASN A 86 -8.47 -17.84 0.07
C ASN A 86 -7.33 -18.68 0.67
N LYS A 87 -6.12 -18.58 0.13
CA LYS A 87 -4.97 -19.36 0.60
C LYS A 87 -3.87 -18.47 1.16
N PHE A 88 -4.25 -17.45 1.91
CA PHE A 88 -3.27 -16.63 2.62
C PHE A 88 -2.53 -17.46 3.66
N SER A 89 -1.21 -17.36 3.66
CA SER A 89 -0.31 -18.01 4.59
C SER A 89 0.74 -17.02 5.06
N GLU A 90 1.51 -17.39 6.06
CA GLU A 90 2.62 -16.59 6.55
C GLU A 90 3.60 -16.21 5.43
N SER A 91 3.94 -17.18 4.55
CA SER A 91 4.85 -16.92 3.43
C SER A 91 4.31 -15.86 2.47
N ILE A 92 3.01 -15.82 2.23
CA ILE A 92 2.38 -14.82 1.35
C ILE A 92 2.46 -13.43 1.97
N VAL A 93 2.24 -13.32 3.26
CA VAL A 93 2.37 -12.05 4.00
C VAL A 93 3.81 -11.54 3.94
N LEU A 94 4.79 -12.43 4.08
CA LEU A 94 6.21 -12.09 3.97
C LEU A 94 6.60 -11.70 2.55
N ASN A 95 6.08 -12.39 1.54
CA ASN A 95 6.29 -12.02 0.13
C ASN A 95 5.74 -10.62 -0.16
N ALA A 96 4.56 -10.31 0.34
CA ALA A 96 3.97 -8.97 0.19
C ALA A 96 4.84 -7.90 0.87
N ALA A 97 5.38 -8.19 2.04
CA ALA A 97 6.28 -7.29 2.74
C ALA A 97 7.59 -7.07 1.95
N ASP A 98 8.12 -8.12 1.34
CA ASP A 98 9.31 -8.04 0.48
C ASP A 98 9.06 -7.12 -0.72
N GLU A 99 7.90 -7.23 -1.37
CA GLU A 99 7.55 -6.35 -2.49
C GLU A 99 7.35 -4.89 -2.03
N PHE A 100 6.78 -4.66 -0.85
CA PHE A 100 6.66 -3.33 -0.25
C PHE A 100 8.03 -2.68 -0.06
N LEU A 101 8.97 -3.39 0.55
CA LEU A 101 10.33 -2.88 0.79
C LEU A 101 11.10 -2.72 -0.52
N LYS A 102 10.92 -3.62 -1.47
CA LYS A 102 11.53 -3.55 -2.80
C LYS A 102 11.07 -2.30 -3.55
N TYR A 103 9.78 -1.95 -3.48
CA TYR A 103 9.28 -0.71 -4.07
C TYR A 103 10.01 0.50 -3.49
N LEU A 104 10.11 0.59 -2.17
CA LEU A 104 10.78 1.72 -1.51
C LEU A 104 12.26 1.81 -1.91
N PHE A 105 12.92 0.67 -2.00
CA PHE A 105 14.33 0.61 -2.44
C PHE A 105 14.49 1.03 -3.90
N ASN A 106 13.68 0.49 -4.80
CA ASN A 106 13.76 0.78 -6.23
C ASN A 106 13.48 2.25 -6.53
N GLU A 107 12.56 2.85 -5.80
CA GLU A 107 12.22 4.28 -5.93
C GLU A 107 13.18 5.19 -5.16
N LYS A 108 14.16 4.63 -4.47
CA LYS A 108 15.16 5.36 -3.67
C LYS A 108 14.52 6.28 -2.63
N LEU A 109 13.48 5.78 -1.97
CA LEU A 109 12.75 6.53 -0.95
C LEU A 109 13.38 6.30 0.42
N ASN A 110 13.62 7.39 1.13
CA ASN A 110 13.93 7.35 2.56
C ASN A 110 12.61 7.19 3.32
N TYR A 111 12.62 6.35 4.35
CA TYR A 111 11.41 6.12 5.12
C TYR A 111 11.72 5.80 6.58
N ASP A 112 10.73 6.12 7.42
CA ASP A 112 10.68 5.73 8.82
C ASP A 112 9.33 5.01 9.01
N LEU A 113 9.37 3.75 9.43
CA LEU A 113 8.14 2.95 9.61
C LEU A 113 7.23 3.52 10.69
N ASP A 114 7.79 4.26 11.65
CA ASP A 114 7.02 4.89 12.73
C ASP A 114 6.55 6.31 12.39
N ASP A 115 7.06 6.89 11.31
CA ASP A 115 6.65 8.20 10.78
C ASP A 115 6.67 8.16 9.26
N PHE A 116 5.72 7.45 8.69
CA PHE A 116 5.68 7.14 7.25
C PHE A 116 5.00 8.21 6.41
N SER A 117 4.29 9.16 7.01
CA SER A 117 3.50 10.17 6.29
C SER A 117 4.30 10.96 5.25
N PRO A 118 5.54 11.42 5.52
CA PRO A 118 6.34 12.11 4.50
C PRO A 118 6.63 11.21 3.28
N THR A 119 6.93 9.93 3.50
CA THR A 119 7.17 8.96 2.44
C THR A 119 5.88 8.65 1.67
N SER A 120 4.77 8.49 2.37
CA SER A 120 3.44 8.29 1.75
C SER A 120 3.08 9.44 0.81
N LYS A 121 3.37 10.67 1.21
CA LYS A 121 3.14 11.87 0.40
C LYS A 121 3.99 11.87 -0.86
N GLU A 122 5.26 11.49 -0.76
CA GLU A 122 6.17 11.39 -1.90
C GLU A 122 5.73 10.29 -2.86
N ILE A 123 5.33 9.13 -2.35
CA ILE A 123 4.80 8.03 -3.17
C ILE A 123 3.58 8.51 -3.95
N PHE A 124 2.64 9.17 -3.27
CA PHE A 124 1.43 9.69 -3.90
C PHE A 124 1.79 10.65 -5.05
N SER A 125 2.68 11.59 -4.81
CA SER A 125 3.13 12.55 -5.82
C SER A 125 3.71 11.86 -7.06
N ARG A 126 4.60 10.89 -6.86
CA ARG A 126 5.22 10.15 -7.97
C ARG A 126 4.23 9.26 -8.71
N GLN A 127 3.37 8.56 -8.00
CA GLN A 127 2.35 7.68 -8.58
C GLN A 127 1.34 8.48 -9.41
N GLU A 128 0.89 9.64 -8.92
CA GLU A 128 -0.03 10.52 -9.67
C GLU A 128 0.62 11.05 -10.95
N LYS A 129 1.89 11.45 -10.87
CA LYS A 129 2.65 11.91 -12.03
C LYS A 129 2.73 10.83 -13.11
N GLU A 130 3.04 9.61 -12.73
CA GLU A 130 3.12 8.47 -13.65
C GLU A 130 1.76 8.15 -14.27
N TYR A 131 0.71 8.15 -13.46
CA TYR A 131 -0.65 7.93 -13.95
C TYR A 131 -1.07 9.00 -14.97
N LEU A 132 -0.85 10.27 -14.66
CA LEU A 132 -1.21 11.39 -15.56
C LEU A 132 -0.37 11.37 -16.85
N SER A 133 0.82 10.80 -16.83
CA SER A 133 1.65 10.60 -18.01
C SER A 133 1.26 9.37 -18.85
N GLY A 134 0.22 8.64 -18.44
CA GLY A 134 -0.27 7.47 -19.16
C GLY A 134 0.45 6.16 -18.81
N ASN A 135 1.32 6.15 -17.81
CA ASN A 135 2.13 4.98 -17.45
C ASN A 135 1.42 4.05 -16.44
N GLY A 136 0.28 4.47 -15.89
CA GLY A 136 -0.43 3.71 -14.85
C GLY A 136 0.25 3.79 -13.50
N TYR A 137 -0.34 3.09 -12.52
CA TYR A 137 0.20 2.96 -11.16
C TYR A 137 1.06 1.72 -11.05
N LYS A 138 2.24 1.83 -10.43
CA LYS A 138 2.99 0.66 -9.95
C LYS A 138 2.24 0.06 -8.76
N LEU A 139 2.14 -1.26 -8.72
CA LEU A 139 1.43 -1.95 -7.64
C LEU A 139 2.12 -1.73 -6.30
N PHE A 140 1.40 -1.13 -5.37
CA PHE A 140 1.89 -0.85 -4.04
C PHE A 140 0.73 -0.78 -3.06
N SER A 141 0.89 -1.40 -1.88
CA SER A 141 -0.10 -1.32 -0.81
C SER A 141 0.57 -1.01 0.51
N MET A 142 0.04 -0.03 1.21
CA MET A 142 0.52 0.34 2.54
C MET A 142 0.03 -0.62 3.64
N LEU A 143 -0.73 -1.66 3.32
CA LEU A 143 -1.21 -2.62 4.32
C LEU A 143 -0.05 -3.30 5.06
N THR A 144 1.06 -3.57 4.37
CA THR A 144 2.27 -4.11 4.99
C THR A 144 2.78 -3.22 6.13
N LEU A 145 2.68 -1.90 5.99
CA LEU A 145 3.10 -0.96 7.02
C LEU A 145 2.32 -1.20 8.33
N ALA A 146 1.01 -1.41 8.24
CA ALA A 146 0.20 -1.73 9.42
C ALA A 146 0.66 -3.00 10.10
N PHE A 147 0.94 -4.05 9.34
CA PHE A 147 1.43 -5.32 9.89
C PHE A 147 2.79 -5.17 10.58
N MET A 148 3.68 -4.34 10.03
CA MET A 148 4.96 -4.03 10.67
C MET A 148 4.78 -3.21 11.95
N GLN A 149 3.94 -2.19 11.92
CA GLN A 149 3.66 -1.36 13.09
C GLN A 149 3.00 -2.13 14.23
N LEU A 150 2.15 -3.11 13.89
CA LEU A 150 1.48 -3.97 14.86
C LEU A 150 2.35 -5.13 15.34
N GLY A 151 3.56 -5.29 14.80
CA GLY A 151 4.47 -6.37 15.17
C GLY A 151 4.03 -7.74 14.66
N ILE A 152 3.10 -7.82 13.69
CA ILE A 152 2.67 -9.08 13.08
C ILE A 152 3.83 -9.66 12.25
N ILE A 153 4.59 -8.80 11.58
CA ILE A 153 5.82 -9.16 10.89
C ILE A 153 6.93 -8.21 11.33
N THR A 154 8.17 -8.69 11.32
CA THR A 154 9.34 -7.85 11.60
C THR A 154 10.05 -7.47 10.31
N TYR A 155 10.77 -6.36 10.34
CA TYR A 155 11.58 -5.90 9.21
C TYR A 155 12.58 -6.98 8.76
N THR A 156 13.22 -7.66 9.72
CA THR A 156 14.19 -8.72 9.44
C THR A 156 13.55 -9.91 8.71
N GLU A 157 12.34 -10.30 9.10
CA GLU A 157 11.59 -11.36 8.43
C GLU A 157 11.23 -10.98 7.01
N ALA A 158 10.86 -9.72 6.78
CA ALA A 158 10.43 -9.24 5.47
C ALA A 158 11.56 -9.25 4.43
N ILE A 159 12.82 -9.10 4.84
CA ILE A 159 13.96 -9.02 3.91
C ILE A 159 14.71 -10.35 3.75
N THR A 160 14.31 -11.39 4.46
CA THR A 160 14.88 -12.73 4.32
C THR A 160 14.14 -13.55 3.29
#